data_257e24af2c345acb058c2819bbf8c38c
#
_entry.id   257e24af2c345acb058c2819bbf8c38c
#
_cell.length_a   1.000
_cell.length_b   1.000
_cell.length_c   1.000
_cell.angle_alpha   90.00
_cell.angle_beta   90.00
_cell.angle_gamma   90.00
#
_symmetry.space_group_name_H-M   'P 1'
#
loop_
_entity.id
_entity.type
_entity.pdbx_description
1 polymer ?
#
loop_
_entity_poly.entity_id
_entity_poly.type
_entity_poly.pdbx_seq_one_letter_code
_entity_poly.pdbx_strand_id
1 'polypeptide(L)'
;MTITAAVDGSSLGNPGPAGWAWVVSEDCWDAGGWPSGTNNLGELNAVLELLKATAQAGLADEELHILADSQYAINVISKWSPGWKKRGWVKADKKPIKNLELIQEIDRAMQGRIVTFEWVKGHAGHPLNERADDAARSCAEAYRDGRDIPTGPGFASTESAESGAGVSATATEASSAAGTAASAATELGAATLKADAASAGGESQGNTTGTEAPEVLLERQFLDAWLQADSRALKALEAPGCIRIWHNGSLTQGLEGRAPEHVEASNFQVIPVTRLREDSAVSRATPCITWVVTYVLTWTGGKLRESSTWVVGKEGPRILMHQSSPISAR
;
A
#
# COMPACT_ATOMS: atom_id res chain seq x y z
N MET A 1 -0.46 0.44 31.26
CA MET A 1 0.97 0.15 30.96
C MET A 1 1.49 1.26 30.06
N THR A 2 2.78 1.66 30.15
CA THR A 2 3.34 2.64 29.23
C THR A 2 4.15 1.92 28.15
N ILE A 3 3.83 2.13 26.89
CA ILE A 3 4.58 1.60 25.75
C ILE A 3 5.56 2.69 25.30
N THR A 4 6.86 2.41 25.33
CA THR A 4 7.88 3.31 24.80
C THR A 4 8.32 2.81 23.43
N ALA A 5 8.25 3.66 22.42
CA ALA A 5 8.65 3.35 21.05
C ALA A 5 9.47 4.47 20.43
N ALA A 6 10.49 4.14 19.66
CA ALA A 6 11.15 5.09 18.78
C ALA A 6 10.53 5.06 17.38
N VAL A 7 10.47 6.21 16.73
CA VAL A 7 9.99 6.36 15.35
C VAL A 7 10.99 7.14 14.53
N ASP A 8 11.15 6.80 13.27
CA ASP A 8 12.02 7.53 12.36
C ASP A 8 11.54 7.41 10.89
N GLY A 9 12.01 8.35 10.08
CA GLY A 9 11.80 8.40 8.63
C GLY A 9 13.09 8.69 7.90
N SER A 10 13.33 8.00 6.80
CA SER A 10 14.53 8.18 5.98
C SER A 10 14.16 8.43 4.51
N SER A 11 14.95 9.25 3.81
CA SER A 11 14.79 9.47 2.38
C SER A 11 16.15 9.62 1.70
N LEU A 12 16.40 8.85 0.65
CA LEU A 12 17.64 8.90 -0.17
C LEU A 12 17.55 9.99 -1.25
N GLY A 13 16.91 11.07 -0.92
CA GLY A 13 16.64 12.24 -1.74
C GLY A 13 15.39 12.91 -1.20
N ASN A 14 15.11 14.17 -1.56
CA ASN A 14 13.97 14.86 -0.97
C ASN A 14 13.16 15.65 -2.02
N PRO A 15 12.27 14.96 -2.80
CA PRO A 15 11.83 13.57 -2.69
C PRO A 15 12.80 12.53 -3.28
N GLY A 16 12.68 11.28 -2.82
CA GLY A 16 13.44 10.12 -3.30
C GLY A 16 12.91 8.83 -2.67
N PRO A 17 13.56 7.68 -2.90
CA PRO A 17 13.23 6.46 -2.17
C PRO A 17 13.22 6.73 -0.67
N ALA A 18 12.14 6.36 -0.01
CA ALA A 18 11.90 6.76 1.37
C ALA A 18 11.36 5.59 2.20
N GLY A 19 11.71 5.56 3.47
CA GLY A 19 11.26 4.58 4.43
C GLY A 19 10.76 5.22 5.72
N TRP A 20 10.07 4.42 6.50
CA TRP A 20 9.60 4.72 7.85
C TRP A 20 9.79 3.49 8.73
N ALA A 21 9.98 3.70 10.01
CA ALA A 21 10.02 2.61 10.98
C ALA A 21 9.55 3.06 12.36
N TRP A 22 9.02 2.10 13.12
CA TRP A 22 8.83 2.21 14.55
C TRP A 22 9.41 0.98 15.27
N VAL A 23 9.96 1.18 16.46
CA VAL A 23 10.63 0.16 17.24
C VAL A 23 10.27 0.29 18.71
N VAL A 24 9.74 -0.78 19.31
CA VAL A 24 9.49 -0.92 20.76
C VAL A 24 10.58 -1.80 21.37
N SER A 25 10.96 -2.88 20.70
CA SER A 25 12.01 -3.82 21.14
C SER A 25 12.62 -4.54 19.93
N GLU A 26 13.54 -5.46 20.20
CA GLU A 26 14.11 -6.33 19.15
C GLU A 26 13.06 -7.17 18.42
N ASP A 27 12.06 -7.63 19.16
CA ASP A 27 11.01 -8.52 18.65
C ASP A 27 9.68 -7.79 18.39
N CYS A 28 9.64 -6.47 18.56
CA CYS A 28 8.44 -5.66 18.36
C CYS A 28 8.79 -4.36 17.62
N TRP A 29 8.70 -4.41 16.31
CA TRP A 29 9.00 -3.30 15.41
C TRP A 29 8.32 -3.53 14.07
N ASP A 30 8.20 -2.51 13.27
CA ASP A 30 7.82 -2.62 11.86
C ASP A 30 8.38 -1.46 11.05
N ALA A 31 8.51 -1.68 9.74
CA ALA A 31 9.04 -0.70 8.82
C ALA A 31 8.42 -0.87 7.43
N GLY A 32 8.48 0.16 6.64
CA GLY A 32 8.00 0.17 5.26
C GLY A 32 8.48 1.41 4.52
N GLY A 33 7.89 1.70 3.37
CA GLY A 33 8.33 2.88 2.64
C GLY A 33 7.68 3.03 1.27
N TRP A 34 8.32 3.83 0.44
CA TRP A 34 7.84 4.16 -0.92
C TRP A 34 9.01 4.38 -1.87
N PRO A 35 8.80 4.16 -3.19
CA PRO A 35 9.80 4.49 -4.21
C PRO A 35 10.08 5.98 -4.31
N SER A 36 9.18 6.84 -3.82
CA SER A 36 9.38 8.29 -3.77
C SER A 36 8.61 8.90 -2.61
N GLY A 37 9.31 9.52 -1.69
CA GLY A 37 8.80 10.23 -0.53
C GLY A 37 9.78 11.28 -0.04
N THR A 38 9.40 11.99 1.01
CA THR A 38 10.27 12.96 1.69
C THR A 38 10.59 12.45 3.09
N ASN A 39 11.69 12.91 3.69
CA ASN A 39 12.00 12.59 5.07
C ASN A 39 10.82 12.87 6.00
N ASN A 40 10.25 14.07 5.91
CA ASN A 40 9.09 14.46 6.73
C ASN A 40 7.86 13.55 6.54
N LEU A 41 7.67 12.96 5.35
CA LEU A 41 6.61 11.99 5.11
C LEU A 41 6.89 10.71 5.89
N GLY A 42 8.11 10.20 5.85
CA GLY A 42 8.55 9.02 6.61
C GLY A 42 8.35 9.20 8.10
N GLU A 43 8.85 10.30 8.64
CA GLU A 43 8.73 10.68 10.05
C GLU A 43 7.27 10.69 10.57
N LEU A 44 6.38 11.35 9.83
CA LEU A 44 4.97 11.40 10.20
C LEU A 44 4.29 10.04 10.05
N ASN A 45 4.65 9.27 9.00
CA ASN A 45 4.05 7.97 8.77
C ASN A 45 4.48 6.93 9.79
N ALA A 46 5.72 6.99 10.28
CA ALA A 46 6.19 6.12 11.36
C ALA A 46 5.30 6.27 12.62
N VAL A 47 4.92 7.50 12.97
CA VAL A 47 3.97 7.76 14.06
C VAL A 47 2.59 7.17 13.75
N LEU A 48 2.06 7.36 12.53
CA LEU A 48 0.75 6.83 12.16
C LEU A 48 0.71 5.31 12.22
N GLU A 49 1.72 4.64 11.67
CA GLU A 49 1.76 3.17 11.64
C GLU A 49 1.94 2.59 13.05
N LEU A 50 2.71 3.23 13.95
CA LEU A 50 2.77 2.85 15.37
C LEU A 50 1.40 2.97 16.06
N LEU A 51 0.67 4.08 15.82
CA LEU A 51 -0.69 4.27 16.35
C LEU A 51 -1.66 3.19 15.86
N LYS A 52 -1.58 2.84 14.58
CA LYS A 52 -2.38 1.76 13.99
C LYS A 52 -2.01 0.40 14.58
N ALA A 53 -0.71 0.08 14.64
CA ALA A 53 -0.22 -1.19 15.15
C ALA A 53 -0.63 -1.42 16.62
N THR A 54 -0.51 -0.41 17.48
CA THR A 54 -0.95 -0.48 18.88
C THR A 54 -2.47 -0.63 18.98
N ALA A 55 -3.25 0.02 18.12
CA ALA A 55 -4.71 -0.14 18.10
C ALA A 55 -5.13 -1.54 17.64
N GLN A 56 -4.48 -2.10 16.61
CA GLN A 56 -4.72 -3.47 16.13
C GLN A 56 -4.35 -4.53 17.16
N ALA A 57 -3.33 -4.28 17.98
CA ALA A 57 -2.93 -5.15 19.09
C ALA A 57 -3.85 -5.02 20.34
N GLY A 58 -4.91 -4.22 20.29
CA GLY A 58 -5.79 -3.99 21.44
C GLY A 58 -5.17 -3.11 22.55
N LEU A 59 -4.10 -2.37 22.23
CA LEU A 59 -3.33 -1.54 23.16
C LEU A 59 -3.64 -0.04 23.00
N ALA A 60 -4.79 0.30 22.42
CA ALA A 60 -5.17 1.69 22.18
C ALA A 60 -5.36 2.51 23.46
N ASP A 61 -5.74 1.86 24.56
CA ASP A 61 -5.96 2.49 25.86
C ASP A 61 -4.67 2.63 26.70
N GLU A 62 -3.58 2.03 26.26
CA GLU A 62 -2.29 2.13 26.91
C GLU A 62 -1.63 3.48 26.63
N GLU A 63 -0.89 3.99 27.60
CA GLU A 63 -0.08 5.20 27.42
C GLU A 63 1.05 4.92 26.42
N LEU A 64 1.17 5.78 25.39
CA LEU A 64 2.19 5.66 24.36
C LEU A 64 3.20 6.80 24.49
N HIS A 65 4.46 6.45 24.77
CA HIS A 65 5.58 7.37 24.84
C HIS A 65 6.46 7.23 23.59
N ILE A 66 6.48 8.26 22.75
CA ILE A 66 7.13 8.23 21.43
C ILE A 66 8.42 9.02 21.48
N LEU A 67 9.54 8.35 21.20
CA LEU A 67 10.85 8.92 21.00
C LEU A 67 11.03 9.26 19.53
N ALA A 68 11.35 10.50 19.20
CA ALA A 68 11.60 10.93 17.82
C ALA A 68 12.70 11.98 17.77
N ASP A 69 13.56 11.92 16.76
CA ASP A 69 14.58 12.96 16.54
C ASP A 69 14.09 14.09 15.64
N SER A 70 12.94 13.90 15.00
CA SER A 70 12.28 14.90 14.18
C SER A 70 11.53 15.94 15.00
N GLN A 71 12.16 17.08 15.28
CA GLN A 71 11.44 18.22 15.86
C GLN A 71 10.26 18.68 14.99
N TYR A 72 10.36 18.49 13.65
CA TYR A 72 9.27 18.82 12.76
C TYR A 72 8.04 17.95 13.03
N ALA A 73 8.21 16.62 13.05
CA ALA A 73 7.10 15.70 13.32
C ALA A 73 6.45 15.97 14.69
N ILE A 74 7.26 16.09 15.74
CA ILE A 74 6.77 16.41 17.08
C ILE A 74 5.98 17.72 17.08
N ASN A 75 6.52 18.80 16.49
CA ASN A 75 5.84 20.10 16.49
C ASN A 75 4.56 20.08 15.63
N VAL A 76 4.58 19.40 14.49
CA VAL A 76 3.38 19.23 13.66
C VAL A 76 2.27 18.57 14.46
N ILE A 77 2.56 17.45 15.11
CA ILE A 77 1.55 16.63 15.78
C ILE A 77 1.10 17.28 17.10
N SER A 78 2.06 17.67 17.95
CA SER A 78 1.75 18.11 19.33
C SER A 78 1.39 19.59 19.45
N LYS A 79 1.93 20.46 18.58
CA LYS A 79 1.80 21.92 18.73
C LYS A 79 0.97 22.57 17.62
N TRP A 80 1.20 22.20 16.35
CA TRP A 80 0.60 22.95 15.25
C TRP A 80 -0.73 22.41 14.81
N SER A 81 -0.91 21.08 14.74
CA SER A 81 -2.17 20.47 14.25
C SER A 81 -3.39 20.86 15.10
N PRO A 82 -3.33 21.00 16.45
CA PRO A 82 -4.49 21.47 17.21
C PRO A 82 -4.93 22.89 16.81
N GLY A 83 -3.97 23.75 16.52
CA GLY A 83 -4.22 25.10 16.05
C GLY A 83 -4.78 25.14 14.60
N TRP A 84 -4.29 24.26 13.73
CA TRP A 84 -4.80 24.12 12.37
C TRP A 84 -6.21 23.54 12.37
N LYS A 85 -6.49 22.52 13.16
CA LYS A 85 -7.82 21.90 13.33
C LYS A 85 -8.87 22.92 13.75
N LYS A 86 -8.57 23.79 14.74
CA LYS A 86 -9.46 24.88 15.19
C LYS A 86 -9.77 25.89 14.08
N ARG A 87 -8.89 26.06 13.09
CA ARG A 87 -9.07 26.95 11.93
C ARG A 87 -9.53 26.24 10.67
N GLY A 88 -10.05 25.02 10.77
CA GLY A 88 -10.51 24.24 9.61
C GLY A 88 -9.35 23.70 8.75
N TRP A 89 -8.23 23.33 9.37
CA TRP A 89 -7.03 22.79 8.72
C TRP A 89 -6.35 23.77 7.77
N VAL A 90 -6.22 25.01 8.21
CA VAL A 90 -5.55 26.09 7.46
C VAL A 90 -4.46 26.71 8.32
N LYS A 91 -3.30 27.05 7.71
CA LYS A 91 -2.24 27.84 8.35
C LYS A 91 -2.70 29.28 8.57
N ALA A 92 -2.07 29.99 9.50
CA ALA A 92 -2.37 31.39 9.79
C ALA A 92 -2.16 32.30 8.56
N ASP A 93 -1.16 32.00 7.73
CA ASP A 93 -0.84 32.70 6.46
C ASP A 93 -1.63 32.17 5.25
N LYS A 94 -2.63 31.33 5.48
CA LYS A 94 -3.47 30.69 4.45
C LYS A 94 -2.70 29.79 3.45
N LYS A 95 -1.42 29.52 3.68
CA LYS A 95 -0.67 28.58 2.85
C LYS A 95 -1.11 27.13 3.09
N PRO A 96 -1.00 26.25 2.09
CA PRO A 96 -1.37 24.85 2.25
C PRO A 96 -0.48 24.17 3.29
N ILE A 97 -1.05 23.22 4.02
CA ILE A 97 -0.34 22.35 4.95
C ILE A 97 0.19 21.18 4.12
N LYS A 98 1.51 20.96 4.14
CA LYS A 98 2.12 19.77 3.55
C LYS A 98 1.71 18.54 4.36
N ASN A 99 1.49 17.40 3.68
CA ASN A 99 1.09 16.13 4.29
C ASN A 99 -0.21 16.23 5.12
N LEU A 100 -1.15 17.09 4.70
CA LEU A 100 -2.37 17.40 5.47
C LEU A 100 -3.18 16.14 5.78
N GLU A 101 -3.41 15.27 4.78
CA GLU A 101 -4.20 14.06 4.95
C GLU A 101 -3.60 13.14 6.01
N LEU A 102 -2.28 12.91 5.94
CA LEU A 102 -1.53 12.13 6.93
C LEU A 102 -1.63 12.73 8.34
N ILE A 103 -1.50 14.06 8.46
CA ILE A 103 -1.64 14.76 9.75
C ILE A 103 -3.05 14.62 10.32
N GLN A 104 -4.07 14.65 9.46
CA GLN A 104 -5.46 14.42 9.87
C GLN A 104 -5.71 12.98 10.29
N GLU A 105 -5.07 12.00 9.65
CA GLU A 105 -5.13 10.60 10.07
C GLU A 105 -4.48 10.39 11.43
N ILE A 106 -3.31 10.98 11.66
CA ILE A 106 -2.64 10.96 12.96
C ILE A 106 -3.54 11.58 14.04
N ASP A 107 -4.12 12.76 13.76
CA ASP A 107 -5.06 13.42 14.69
C ASP A 107 -6.25 12.52 15.05
N ARG A 108 -6.82 11.82 14.07
CA ARG A 108 -7.90 10.84 14.30
C ARG A 108 -7.44 9.64 15.11
N ALA A 109 -6.27 9.09 14.78
CA ALA A 109 -5.72 7.92 15.46
C ALA A 109 -5.31 8.21 16.92
N MET A 110 -5.05 9.46 17.25
CA MET A 110 -4.72 9.90 18.61
C MET A 110 -5.94 10.22 19.47
N GLN A 111 -7.16 10.29 18.90
CA GLN A 111 -8.35 10.66 19.67
C GLN A 111 -8.63 9.66 20.80
N GLY A 112 -8.79 10.17 22.03
CA GLY A 112 -9.05 9.36 23.21
C GLY A 112 -7.82 8.64 23.78
N ARG A 113 -6.63 8.83 23.19
CA ARG A 113 -5.39 8.18 23.61
C ARG A 113 -4.50 9.11 24.41
N ILE A 114 -3.69 8.54 25.29
CA ILE A 114 -2.61 9.24 25.99
C ILE A 114 -1.33 9.01 25.22
N VAL A 115 -0.90 10.03 24.45
CA VAL A 115 0.30 9.99 23.63
C VAL A 115 1.23 11.14 24.03
N THR A 116 2.45 10.80 24.39
CA THR A 116 3.49 11.75 24.76
C THR A 116 4.68 11.64 23.81
N PHE A 117 5.34 12.76 23.54
CA PHE A 117 6.50 12.80 22.65
C PHE A 117 7.73 13.30 23.41
N GLU A 118 8.83 12.60 23.24
CA GLU A 118 10.14 13.02 23.70
C GLU A 118 11.07 13.21 22.50
N TRP A 119 11.73 14.36 22.46
CA TRP A 119 12.75 14.58 21.46
C TRP A 119 14.06 13.93 21.90
N VAL A 120 14.61 13.08 21.06
CA VAL A 120 15.94 12.50 21.22
C VAL A 120 16.88 13.10 20.18
N LYS A 121 18.17 13.17 20.47
CA LYS A 121 19.14 13.64 19.49
C LYS A 121 19.46 12.49 18.53
N GLY A 122 19.24 12.69 17.25
CA GLY A 122 19.60 11.71 16.21
C GLY A 122 21.10 11.37 16.23
N HIS A 123 21.44 10.13 15.95
CA HIS A 123 22.82 9.59 15.92
C HIS A 123 23.63 9.89 17.19
N ALA A 124 23.02 9.83 18.35
CA ALA A 124 23.65 10.13 19.65
C ALA A 124 23.73 8.92 20.59
N GLY A 125 23.60 7.70 20.05
CA GLY A 125 23.74 6.47 20.83
C GLY A 125 22.47 6.03 21.55
N HIS A 126 21.27 6.53 21.19
CA HIS A 126 20.03 6.04 21.77
C HIS A 126 19.59 4.75 21.06
N PRO A 127 19.62 3.55 21.69
CA PRO A 127 19.53 2.27 20.99
C PRO A 127 18.25 2.11 20.15
N LEU A 128 17.09 2.51 20.68
CA LEU A 128 15.82 2.38 19.96
C LEU A 128 15.75 3.34 18.75
N ASN A 129 16.29 4.57 18.90
CA ASN A 129 16.27 5.55 17.81
C ASN A 129 17.22 5.15 16.69
N GLU A 130 18.43 4.67 17.03
CA GLU A 130 19.37 4.19 15.99
C GLU A 130 18.80 3.00 15.23
N ARG A 131 18.10 2.11 15.92
CA ARG A 131 17.44 0.99 15.26
C ARG A 131 16.28 1.43 14.35
N ALA A 132 15.52 2.45 14.75
CA ALA A 132 14.46 3.00 13.91
C ALA A 132 15.04 3.69 12.66
N ASP A 133 16.13 4.46 12.78
CA ASP A 133 16.88 5.06 11.66
C ASP A 133 17.39 3.96 10.70
N ASP A 134 18.06 2.94 11.22
CA ASP A 134 18.57 1.83 10.41
C ASP A 134 17.46 1.09 9.66
N ALA A 135 16.33 0.82 10.30
CA ALA A 135 15.19 0.15 9.68
C ALA A 135 14.53 1.03 8.60
N ALA A 136 14.29 2.30 8.89
CA ALA A 136 13.73 3.25 7.92
C ALA A 136 14.66 3.43 6.71
N ARG A 137 15.97 3.57 6.95
CA ARG A 137 16.99 3.66 5.90
C ARG A 137 17.05 2.40 5.06
N SER A 138 17.02 1.21 5.68
CA SER A 138 17.03 -0.07 4.98
C SER A 138 15.84 -0.22 4.03
N CYS A 139 14.65 0.27 4.41
CA CYS A 139 13.49 0.33 3.54
C CYS A 139 13.70 1.29 2.36
N ALA A 140 14.23 2.49 2.59
CA ALA A 140 14.54 3.44 1.53
C ALA A 140 15.57 2.87 0.54
N GLU A 141 16.60 2.20 1.02
CA GLU A 141 17.61 1.53 0.20
C GLU A 141 17.04 0.34 -0.56
N ALA A 142 16.15 -0.46 0.05
CA ALA A 142 15.47 -1.56 -0.62
C ALA A 142 14.63 -1.06 -1.80
N TYR A 143 13.91 0.06 -1.65
CA TYR A 143 13.20 0.69 -2.76
C TYR A 143 14.13 1.23 -3.86
N ARG A 144 15.27 1.81 -3.50
CA ARG A 144 16.27 2.24 -4.49
C ARG A 144 16.81 1.07 -5.30
N ASP A 145 17.10 -0.03 -4.63
CA ASP A 145 17.81 -1.18 -5.20
C ASP A 145 16.84 -2.25 -5.78
N GLY A 146 15.52 -2.04 -5.65
CA GLY A 146 14.50 -3.01 -6.09
C GLY A 146 14.57 -4.34 -5.33
N ARG A 147 14.97 -4.30 -4.05
CA ARG A 147 15.02 -5.45 -3.15
C ARG A 147 13.72 -5.59 -2.36
N ASP A 148 13.51 -6.74 -1.74
CA ASP A 148 12.42 -6.96 -0.80
C ASP A 148 12.49 -5.93 0.34
N ILE A 149 11.33 -5.39 0.71
CA ILE A 149 11.23 -4.39 1.77
C ILE A 149 11.28 -5.10 3.11
N PRO A 150 12.23 -4.74 4.01
CA PRO A 150 12.25 -5.30 5.34
C PRO A 150 10.99 -4.88 6.12
N THR A 151 10.27 -5.85 6.65
CA THR A 151 9.10 -5.65 7.53
C THR A 151 9.34 -6.35 8.84
N GLY A 152 8.83 -5.78 9.93
CA GLY A 152 8.97 -6.34 11.25
C GLY A 152 7.84 -7.30 11.63
N PRO A 153 7.97 -8.00 12.77
CA PRO A 153 6.93 -8.89 13.27
C PRO A 153 5.71 -8.16 13.86
N GLY A 154 5.80 -6.84 14.05
CA GLY A 154 4.75 -6.08 14.71
C GLY A 154 4.60 -6.38 16.20
N PHE A 155 3.43 -6.08 16.76
CA PHE A 155 3.05 -6.54 18.10
C PHE A 155 2.59 -8.00 18.02
N ALA A 156 3.07 -8.85 18.95
CA ALA A 156 2.59 -10.22 19.07
C ALA A 156 1.06 -10.18 19.36
N SER A 157 0.27 -10.92 18.56
CA SER A 157 -1.15 -11.07 18.83
C SER A 157 -1.36 -11.77 20.16
N THR A 158 -2.26 -11.28 21.01
CA THR A 158 -2.58 -11.81 22.35
C THR A 158 -3.08 -13.26 22.34
N GLU A 159 -3.35 -13.86 21.19
CA GLU A 159 -3.78 -15.26 21.07
C GLU A 159 -2.67 -16.31 21.21
N SER A 160 -1.38 -15.91 21.26
CA SER A 160 -0.26 -16.84 21.41
C SER A 160 0.19 -17.09 22.84
N ALA A 161 -0.42 -16.46 23.84
CA ALA A 161 0.05 -16.56 25.23
C ALA A 161 -0.63 -17.66 26.08
N GLU A 162 -1.64 -18.38 25.59
CA GLU A 162 -2.33 -19.43 26.35
C GLU A 162 -2.02 -20.88 25.94
N SER A 163 -1.09 -21.12 25.03
CA SER A 163 -0.70 -22.48 24.61
C SER A 163 0.77 -22.79 24.80
N GLY A 164 1.26 -22.69 26.00
CA GLY A 164 2.65 -22.97 26.34
C GLY A 164 2.88 -23.55 27.73
N ALA A 165 2.10 -24.56 28.14
CA ALA A 165 2.45 -25.38 29.30
C ALA A 165 2.10 -26.86 29.09
N GLY A 166 3.12 -27.68 28.88
CA GLY A 166 3.11 -29.15 29.16
C GLY A 166 2.95 -30.03 27.93
N VAL A 167 3.86 -30.73 27.64
CA VAL A 167 4.52 -31.99 27.86
C VAL A 167 5.16 -32.57 26.60
N SER A 168 6.41 -32.87 26.76
CA SER A 168 7.21 -33.78 25.92
C SER A 168 6.61 -35.18 25.89
N ALA A 169 6.54 -35.82 24.71
CA ALA A 169 6.95 -37.21 24.50
C ALA A 169 6.65 -37.73 23.08
N THR A 170 7.74 -38.17 22.45
CA THR A 170 7.91 -39.38 21.60
C THR A 170 7.17 -39.48 20.26
N ALA A 171 8.04 -39.64 19.26
CA ALA A 171 7.82 -40.12 17.91
C ALA A 171 7.08 -41.45 17.81
N THR A 172 6.26 -41.61 16.75
CA THR A 172 6.20 -42.90 15.99
C THR A 172 5.57 -42.60 14.58
N GLU A 173 6.25 -43.16 13.58
CA GLU A 173 5.84 -43.19 12.16
C GLU A 173 4.61 -44.02 11.90
N ALA A 174 3.82 -43.66 10.86
CA ALA A 174 3.28 -44.58 9.83
C ALA A 174 2.37 -43.80 8.88
N SER A 175 2.78 -43.65 7.64
CA SER A 175 2.38 -44.36 6.40
C SER A 175 0.94 -44.23 5.93
N SER A 176 0.82 -43.62 4.73
CA SER A 176 -0.04 -43.90 3.56
C SER A 176 -1.57 -43.93 3.69
N ALA A 177 -2.22 -43.12 2.89
CA ALA A 177 -3.10 -43.64 1.80
C ALA A 177 -3.63 -42.49 0.92
N ALA A 178 -3.51 -42.72 -0.37
CA ALA A 178 -4.06 -41.93 -1.46
C ALA A 178 -5.59 -42.06 -1.53
N GLY A 179 -6.25 -40.98 -1.98
CA GLY A 179 -7.66 -40.97 -2.30
C GLY A 179 -7.99 -39.91 -3.33
N THR A 180 -8.01 -40.33 -4.57
CA THR A 180 -8.49 -39.65 -5.78
C THR A 180 -9.95 -39.23 -5.67
N ALA A 181 -10.27 -38.01 -6.06
CA ALA A 181 -11.56 -37.75 -6.69
C ALA A 181 -11.43 -36.57 -7.69
N ALA A 182 -11.70 -36.92 -8.92
CA ALA A 182 -11.68 -36.08 -10.11
C ALA A 182 -13.02 -35.35 -10.34
N SER A 183 -12.95 -34.29 -11.15
CA SER A 183 -13.95 -33.87 -12.14
C SER A 183 -15.16 -33.07 -11.66
N ALA A 184 -15.20 -31.81 -12.07
CA ALA A 184 -16.25 -31.27 -12.95
C ALA A 184 -15.80 -29.93 -13.56
N ALA A 185 -15.31 -29.98 -14.77
CA ALA A 185 -15.22 -28.83 -15.67
C ALA A 185 -16.59 -28.60 -16.29
N THR A 186 -17.07 -27.37 -16.28
CA THR A 186 -18.19 -26.97 -17.13
C THR A 186 -17.71 -25.83 -18.01
N GLU A 187 -17.71 -26.12 -19.31
CA GLU A 187 -17.43 -25.25 -20.44
C GLU A 187 -18.37 -24.03 -20.46
N LEU A 188 -17.81 -22.85 -20.71
CA LEU A 188 -18.57 -21.75 -21.31
C LEU A 188 -17.74 -21.09 -22.40
N GLY A 189 -18.22 -21.30 -23.60
CA GLY A 189 -18.21 -20.59 -24.85
C GLY A 189 -17.02 -19.68 -25.19
N ALA A 190 -16.18 -20.19 -26.11
CA ALA A 190 -15.23 -19.38 -26.85
C ALA A 190 -15.98 -18.59 -27.94
N ALA A 191 -15.95 -17.27 -27.87
CA ALA A 191 -16.27 -16.38 -28.98
C ALA A 191 -14.97 -15.95 -29.64
N THR A 192 -14.77 -16.49 -30.86
CA THR A 192 -13.64 -16.22 -31.74
C THR A 192 -13.82 -14.85 -32.38
N LEU A 193 -12.92 -13.93 -32.16
CA LEU A 193 -12.73 -12.76 -33.01
C LEU A 193 -11.37 -12.85 -33.68
N LYS A 194 -11.40 -12.91 -35.02
CA LYS A 194 -10.24 -12.86 -35.91
C LYS A 194 -9.67 -11.43 -35.90
N ALA A 195 -8.39 -11.31 -35.68
CA ALA A 195 -7.64 -10.10 -35.95
C ALA A 195 -6.75 -10.37 -37.17
N ASP A 196 -6.91 -9.52 -38.19
CA ASP A 196 -6.02 -9.46 -39.35
C ASP A 196 -4.69 -8.81 -39.02
N ALA A 197 -3.64 -9.48 -39.45
CA ALA A 197 -2.27 -9.02 -39.29
C ALA A 197 -1.88 -8.03 -40.41
N ALA A 198 -1.27 -6.92 -40.03
CA ALA A 198 -0.42 -6.15 -40.93
C ALA A 198 0.92 -5.87 -40.26
N SER A 199 1.96 -6.34 -40.93
CA SER A 199 3.37 -6.39 -40.62
C SER A 199 4.05 -5.02 -40.63
N ALA A 200 4.98 -4.79 -39.68
CA ALA A 200 6.29 -4.17 -39.93
C ALA A 200 7.25 -4.46 -38.78
N GLY A 201 8.43 -4.96 -39.15
CA GLY A 201 9.36 -5.63 -38.25
C GLY A 201 10.30 -4.72 -37.45
N GLY A 202 10.98 -5.36 -36.49
CA GLY A 202 12.05 -4.83 -35.65
C GLY A 202 12.38 -5.80 -34.53
N GLU A 203 13.44 -6.61 -34.72
CA GLU A 203 13.90 -7.66 -33.82
C GLU A 203 14.36 -7.15 -32.45
N SER A 204 13.98 -7.80 -31.37
CA SER A 204 14.90 -8.24 -30.31
C SER A 204 14.26 -9.31 -29.44
N GLN A 205 15.01 -10.38 -29.25
CA GLN A 205 14.68 -11.68 -28.70
C GLN A 205 14.27 -11.68 -27.24
N GLY A 206 13.33 -12.55 -26.90
CA GLY A 206 12.91 -12.91 -25.54
C GLY A 206 11.66 -13.82 -25.57
N ASN A 207 11.84 -15.04 -26.07
CA ASN A 207 10.78 -16.03 -26.23
C ASN A 207 10.31 -16.63 -24.92
N THR A 208 9.04 -16.41 -24.53
CA THR A 208 8.22 -17.40 -23.81
C THR A 208 6.76 -17.21 -24.23
N THR A 209 6.20 -18.16 -24.94
CA THR A 209 4.77 -18.34 -25.18
C THR A 209 4.10 -18.72 -23.87
N GLY A 210 3.79 -17.71 -23.05
CA GLY A 210 3.00 -17.82 -21.82
C GLY A 210 1.69 -17.09 -22.03
N THR A 211 0.57 -17.78 -21.78
CA THR A 211 -0.75 -17.15 -21.70
C THR A 211 -0.66 -15.97 -20.74
N GLU A 212 -1.05 -14.78 -21.19
CA GLU A 212 -1.03 -13.56 -20.35
C GLU A 212 -1.89 -13.79 -19.09
N ALA A 213 -1.43 -13.27 -17.94
CA ALA A 213 -2.15 -13.48 -16.69
C ALA A 213 -3.59 -12.96 -16.74
N PRO A 214 -4.58 -13.67 -16.17
CA PRO A 214 -5.98 -13.27 -16.22
C PRO A 214 -6.24 -11.84 -15.74
N GLU A 215 -5.47 -11.39 -14.74
CA GLU A 215 -5.54 -10.05 -14.17
C GLU A 215 -5.10 -8.98 -15.18
N VAL A 216 -4.10 -9.28 -16.01
CA VAL A 216 -3.64 -8.40 -17.10
C VAL A 216 -4.70 -8.32 -18.20
N LEU A 217 -5.36 -9.42 -18.51
CA LEU A 217 -6.46 -9.42 -19.49
C LEU A 217 -7.64 -8.54 -19.04
N LEU A 218 -7.98 -8.57 -17.74
CA LEU A 218 -9.01 -7.69 -17.17
C LEU A 218 -8.58 -6.21 -17.24
N GLU A 219 -7.32 -5.91 -16.98
CA GLU A 219 -6.80 -4.55 -17.10
C GLU A 219 -6.81 -4.06 -18.55
N ARG A 220 -6.53 -4.92 -19.52
CA ARG A 220 -6.67 -4.59 -20.95
C ARG A 220 -8.11 -4.30 -21.34
N GLN A 221 -9.08 -5.05 -20.81
CA GLN A 221 -10.50 -4.76 -21.04
C GLN A 221 -10.90 -3.38 -20.53
N PHE A 222 -10.39 -3.00 -19.35
CA PHE A 222 -10.58 -1.64 -18.85
C PHE A 222 -9.94 -0.60 -19.77
N LEU A 223 -8.68 -0.83 -20.17
CA LEU A 223 -7.96 0.09 -21.05
C LEU A 223 -8.68 0.27 -22.40
N ASP A 224 -9.13 -0.81 -23.01
CA ASP A 224 -9.87 -0.79 -24.27
C ASP A 224 -11.18 -0.01 -24.14
N ALA A 225 -11.95 -0.26 -23.07
CA ALA A 225 -13.18 0.46 -22.79
C ALA A 225 -12.94 1.98 -22.59
N TRP A 226 -11.85 2.33 -21.90
CA TRP A 226 -11.48 3.72 -21.68
C TRP A 226 -11.01 4.42 -22.96
N LEU A 227 -10.18 3.77 -23.77
CA LEU A 227 -9.70 4.30 -25.06
C LEU A 227 -10.83 4.51 -26.06
N GLN A 228 -11.85 3.63 -26.03
CA GLN A 228 -13.03 3.71 -26.89
C GLN A 228 -14.14 4.63 -26.32
N ALA A 229 -13.92 5.20 -25.12
CA ALA A 229 -14.93 5.95 -24.37
C ALA A 229 -16.25 5.20 -24.17
N ASP A 230 -16.20 3.87 -24.00
CA ASP A 230 -17.36 3.02 -23.75
C ASP A 230 -17.79 3.14 -22.27
N SER A 231 -18.64 4.13 -22.01
CA SER A 231 -19.19 4.41 -20.67
C SER A 231 -19.92 3.21 -20.07
N ARG A 232 -20.56 2.36 -20.90
CA ARG A 232 -21.26 1.18 -20.40
C ARG A 232 -20.30 0.09 -19.94
N ALA A 233 -19.25 -0.18 -20.71
CA ALA A 233 -18.21 -1.13 -20.33
C ALA A 233 -17.44 -0.64 -19.11
N LEU A 234 -17.06 0.65 -19.04
CA LEU A 234 -16.41 1.26 -17.88
C LEU A 234 -17.27 1.11 -16.62
N LYS A 235 -18.58 1.42 -16.72
CA LYS A 235 -19.51 1.29 -15.59
C LYS A 235 -19.65 -0.14 -15.10
N ALA A 236 -19.59 -1.11 -16.01
CA ALA A 236 -19.61 -2.53 -15.66
C ALA A 236 -18.35 -2.98 -14.89
N LEU A 237 -17.23 -2.28 -15.01
CA LEU A 237 -15.98 -2.57 -14.31
C LEU A 237 -15.84 -1.82 -12.99
N GLU A 238 -16.70 -0.87 -12.68
CA GLU A 238 -16.64 -0.08 -11.43
C GLU A 238 -17.16 -0.87 -10.23
N ALA A 239 -16.38 -0.89 -9.14
CA ALA A 239 -16.87 -1.28 -7.83
C ALA A 239 -17.72 -0.13 -7.22
N PRO A 240 -18.62 -0.43 -6.27
CA PRO A 240 -19.31 0.61 -5.51
C PRO A 240 -18.30 1.55 -4.84
N GLY A 241 -18.44 2.85 -5.08
CA GLY A 241 -17.52 3.86 -4.57
C GLY A 241 -16.21 4.00 -5.35
N CYS A 242 -16.14 3.45 -6.58
CA CYS A 242 -14.97 3.58 -7.44
C CYS A 242 -14.54 5.03 -7.64
N ILE A 243 -13.24 5.28 -7.50
CA ILE A 243 -12.63 6.59 -7.69
C ILE A 243 -11.50 6.52 -8.72
N ARG A 244 -11.27 7.64 -9.39
CA ARG A 244 -10.13 7.83 -10.28
C ARG A 244 -9.31 9.04 -9.83
N ILE A 245 -7.99 8.84 -9.73
CA ILE A 245 -7.00 9.86 -9.40
C ILE A 245 -6.22 10.16 -10.67
N TRP A 246 -6.33 11.38 -11.17
CA TRP A 246 -5.67 11.84 -12.38
C TRP A 246 -4.23 12.24 -12.12
N HIS A 247 -3.41 12.27 -13.18
CA HIS A 247 -2.00 12.65 -13.14
C HIS A 247 -1.73 14.05 -12.55
N ASN A 248 -2.72 14.93 -12.53
CA ASN A 248 -2.66 16.25 -11.90
C ASN A 248 -3.11 16.27 -10.45
N GLY A 249 -3.41 15.08 -9.86
CA GLY A 249 -3.89 14.92 -8.49
C GLY A 249 -5.39 15.19 -8.29
N SER A 250 -6.16 15.51 -9.35
CA SER A 250 -7.61 15.64 -9.23
C SER A 250 -8.27 14.28 -9.06
N LEU A 251 -9.39 14.25 -8.32
CA LEU A 251 -10.17 13.06 -8.02
C LEU A 251 -11.54 13.15 -8.67
N THR A 252 -11.97 12.08 -9.33
CA THR A 252 -13.34 11.93 -9.87
C THR A 252 -13.94 10.62 -9.40
N GLN A 253 -15.28 10.56 -9.33
CA GLN A 253 -16.00 9.31 -9.12
C GLN A 253 -16.13 8.56 -10.44
N GLY A 254 -15.90 7.23 -10.39
CA GLY A 254 -15.97 6.34 -11.54
C GLY A 254 -14.72 6.36 -12.40
N LEU A 255 -14.74 5.56 -13.47
CA LEU A 255 -13.61 5.33 -14.38
C LEU A 255 -13.66 6.20 -15.63
N GLU A 256 -14.74 6.91 -15.87
CA GLU A 256 -14.92 7.75 -17.05
C GLU A 256 -13.88 8.88 -17.11
N GLY A 257 -13.50 9.25 -18.32
CA GLY A 257 -12.63 10.37 -18.59
C GLY A 257 -11.97 10.28 -19.96
N ARG A 258 -11.36 11.39 -20.39
CA ARG A 258 -10.74 11.46 -21.70
C ARG A 258 -9.39 10.74 -21.71
N ALA A 259 -9.27 9.74 -22.58
CA ALA A 259 -8.02 9.06 -22.86
C ALA A 259 -7.13 9.91 -23.81
N PRO A 260 -5.80 9.80 -23.71
CA PRO A 260 -4.90 10.31 -24.75
C PRO A 260 -5.10 9.57 -26.08
N GLU A 261 -4.72 10.19 -27.18
CA GLU A 261 -4.73 9.56 -28.49
C GLU A 261 -3.41 8.80 -28.75
N HIS A 262 -3.48 7.70 -29.51
CA HIS A 262 -2.32 6.89 -29.90
C HIS A 262 -1.51 6.40 -28.71
N VAL A 263 -2.12 5.58 -27.88
CA VAL A 263 -1.54 5.10 -26.62
C VAL A 263 -0.97 3.70 -26.80
N GLU A 264 0.21 3.48 -26.23
CA GLU A 264 0.82 2.16 -26.07
C GLU A 264 0.93 1.82 -24.59
N ALA A 265 0.42 0.64 -24.20
CA ALA A 265 0.51 0.14 -22.83
C ALA A 265 1.56 -0.98 -22.74
N SER A 266 2.47 -0.86 -21.79
CA SER A 266 3.61 -1.78 -21.62
C SER A 266 3.94 -1.99 -20.13
N ASN A 267 4.81 -2.97 -19.84
CA ASN A 267 5.31 -3.27 -18.50
C ASN A 267 4.18 -3.54 -17.47
N PHE A 268 3.25 -4.41 -17.83
CA PHE A 268 2.21 -4.86 -16.90
C PHE A 268 2.82 -5.67 -15.76
N GLN A 269 2.48 -5.31 -14.54
CA GLN A 269 2.84 -6.01 -13.32
C GLN A 269 1.59 -6.25 -12.47
N VAL A 270 1.42 -7.46 -11.99
CA VAL A 270 0.33 -7.85 -11.08
C VAL A 270 0.92 -8.01 -9.69
N ILE A 271 0.39 -7.25 -8.75
CA ILE A 271 0.80 -7.28 -7.34
C ILE A 271 -0.35 -7.92 -6.57
N PRO A 272 -0.21 -9.19 -6.11
CA PRO A 272 -1.24 -9.82 -5.29
C PRO A 272 -1.30 -9.12 -3.93
N VAL A 273 -2.52 -8.78 -3.49
CA VAL A 273 -2.74 -8.29 -2.13
C VAL A 273 -3.09 -9.50 -1.26
N THR A 274 -2.19 -9.85 -0.35
CA THR A 274 -2.40 -10.96 0.59
C THR A 274 -3.57 -10.60 1.51
N ARG A 275 -4.58 -11.46 1.59
CA ARG A 275 -5.68 -11.30 2.55
C ARG A 275 -5.11 -11.23 3.97
N LEU A 276 -5.40 -10.15 4.69
CA LEU A 276 -5.41 -10.21 6.13
C LEU A 276 -6.51 -11.22 6.52
N ARG A 277 -6.19 -12.18 7.40
CA ARG A 277 -7.06 -13.29 7.80
C ARG A 277 -8.49 -12.84 8.10
N GLU A 278 -9.44 -13.57 7.54
CA GLU A 278 -10.87 -13.46 7.85
C GLU A 278 -11.14 -14.03 9.24
N ASP A 279 -11.01 -13.21 10.28
CA ASP A 279 -11.55 -13.52 11.61
C ASP A 279 -12.29 -12.31 12.15
N SER A 280 -13.46 -12.05 11.58
CA SER A 280 -14.58 -11.45 12.34
C SER A 280 -15.86 -11.40 11.50
N ALA A 281 -16.99 -11.58 12.16
CA ALA A 281 -18.36 -11.64 11.61
C ALA A 281 -18.83 -10.34 10.89
N VAL A 282 -17.99 -9.31 10.79
CA VAL A 282 -18.27 -8.02 10.15
C VAL A 282 -17.93 -8.02 8.65
N SER A 283 -17.20 -9.01 8.16
CA SER A 283 -16.56 -9.00 6.84
C SER A 283 -17.46 -9.39 5.65
N ARG A 284 -18.77 -9.58 5.80
CA ARG A 284 -19.61 -10.05 4.67
C ARG A 284 -20.03 -8.96 3.69
N ALA A 285 -19.76 -7.69 3.94
CA ALA A 285 -20.22 -6.57 3.13
C ALA A 285 -19.10 -5.71 2.51
N THR A 286 -17.84 -5.89 2.90
CA THR A 286 -16.73 -5.07 2.40
C THR A 286 -16.01 -5.80 1.26
N PRO A 287 -15.82 -5.17 0.08
CA PRO A 287 -15.07 -5.78 -1.01
C PRO A 287 -13.63 -6.04 -0.58
N CYS A 288 -13.15 -7.26 -0.81
CA CYS A 288 -11.78 -7.66 -0.51
C CYS A 288 -10.88 -7.19 -1.66
N ILE A 289 -9.86 -6.38 -1.40
CA ILE A 289 -8.83 -6.05 -2.39
C ILE A 289 -8.09 -7.35 -2.70
N THR A 290 -7.99 -7.71 -3.98
CA THR A 290 -7.39 -8.97 -4.38
C THR A 290 -6.08 -8.80 -5.12
N TRP A 291 -5.92 -7.75 -5.93
CA TRP A 291 -4.66 -7.42 -6.60
C TRP A 291 -4.61 -5.96 -7.06
N VAL A 292 -3.41 -5.49 -7.31
CA VAL A 292 -3.15 -4.22 -7.99
C VAL A 292 -2.44 -4.53 -9.30
N VAL A 293 -2.92 -3.97 -10.41
CA VAL A 293 -2.23 -4.03 -11.70
C VAL A 293 -1.59 -2.69 -11.97
N THR A 294 -0.31 -2.67 -12.31
CA THR A 294 0.39 -1.45 -12.72
C THR A 294 0.97 -1.62 -14.12
N TYR A 295 1.01 -0.55 -14.90
CA TYR A 295 1.60 -0.53 -16.25
C TYR A 295 2.04 0.87 -16.66
N VAL A 296 2.79 0.97 -17.75
CA VAL A 296 3.21 2.24 -18.32
C VAL A 296 2.41 2.53 -19.56
N LEU A 297 1.78 3.70 -19.57
CA LEU A 297 1.08 4.25 -20.71
C LEU A 297 2.00 5.28 -21.41
N THR A 298 2.23 5.11 -22.71
CA THR A 298 3.07 6.00 -23.52
C THR A 298 2.23 6.56 -24.67
N TRP A 299 2.33 7.85 -24.94
CA TRP A 299 1.73 8.53 -26.09
C TRP A 299 2.66 9.65 -26.55
N THR A 300 2.33 10.34 -27.63
CA THR A 300 3.15 11.42 -28.21
C THR A 300 3.43 12.58 -27.23
N GLY A 301 2.59 12.78 -26.22
CA GLY A 301 2.72 13.85 -25.22
C GLY A 301 3.45 13.44 -23.93
N GLY A 302 3.82 12.17 -23.74
CA GLY A 302 4.51 11.75 -22.51
C GLY A 302 4.31 10.31 -22.09
N LYS A 303 4.59 10.07 -20.82
CA LYS A 303 4.43 8.75 -20.17
C LYS A 303 3.75 8.90 -18.82
N LEU A 304 2.84 8.00 -18.53
CA LEU A 304 2.21 7.84 -17.22
C LEU A 304 2.44 6.42 -16.70
N ARG A 305 2.51 6.29 -15.40
CA ARG A 305 2.30 5.01 -14.72
C ARG A 305 0.85 4.95 -14.29
N GLU A 306 0.16 3.95 -14.76
CA GLU A 306 -1.21 3.66 -14.39
C GLU A 306 -1.24 2.55 -13.35
N SER A 307 -2.22 2.59 -12.46
CA SER A 307 -2.39 1.62 -11.40
C SER A 307 -3.87 1.41 -11.10
N SER A 308 -4.35 0.17 -11.20
CA SER A 308 -5.72 -0.20 -10.88
C SER A 308 -5.77 -1.14 -9.69
N THR A 309 -6.56 -0.78 -8.69
CA THR A 309 -6.86 -1.64 -7.54
C THR A 309 -8.15 -2.41 -7.80
N TRP A 310 -8.05 -3.72 -7.90
CA TRP A 310 -9.14 -4.64 -8.20
C TRP A 310 -9.66 -5.30 -6.93
N VAL A 311 -10.98 -5.43 -6.85
CA VAL A 311 -11.68 -6.12 -5.76
C VAL A 311 -12.60 -7.18 -6.36
N VAL A 312 -12.75 -8.31 -5.68
CA VAL A 312 -13.70 -9.35 -6.10
C VAL A 312 -14.95 -9.27 -5.25
N GLY A 313 -16.06 -8.98 -5.91
CA GLY A 313 -17.39 -9.00 -5.33
C GLY A 313 -18.20 -10.22 -5.82
N LYS A 314 -19.48 -10.27 -5.47
CA LYS A 314 -20.40 -11.35 -5.91
C LYS A 314 -20.58 -11.41 -7.43
N GLU A 315 -20.39 -10.29 -8.10
CA GLU A 315 -20.56 -10.14 -9.56
C GLU A 315 -19.23 -10.23 -10.33
N GLY A 316 -18.17 -10.66 -9.66
CA GLY A 316 -16.83 -10.78 -10.23
C GLY A 316 -15.88 -9.62 -9.89
N PRO A 317 -14.71 -9.57 -10.55
CA PRO A 317 -13.70 -8.55 -10.36
C PRO A 317 -14.19 -7.16 -10.83
N ARG A 318 -13.90 -6.13 -10.00
CA ARG A 318 -14.24 -4.73 -10.27
C ARG A 318 -13.11 -3.82 -9.81
N ILE A 319 -12.97 -2.66 -10.45
CA ILE A 319 -11.98 -1.65 -10.09
C ILE A 319 -12.55 -0.77 -8.98
N LEU A 320 -11.85 -0.72 -7.85
CA LEU A 320 -12.17 0.17 -6.73
C LEU A 320 -11.50 1.53 -6.90
N MET A 321 -10.27 1.53 -7.40
CA MET A 321 -9.50 2.75 -7.62
C MET A 321 -8.63 2.60 -8.87
N HIS A 322 -8.56 3.66 -9.66
CA HIS A 322 -7.58 3.81 -10.73
C HIS A 322 -6.78 5.10 -10.55
N GLN A 323 -5.46 5.02 -10.69
CA GLN A 323 -4.57 6.14 -10.48
C GLN A 323 -3.58 6.29 -11.63
N SER A 324 -3.44 7.54 -12.08
CA SER A 324 -2.43 7.95 -13.06
C SER A 324 -1.34 8.77 -12.38
N SER A 325 -0.08 8.42 -12.61
CA SER A 325 1.08 9.14 -12.05
C SER A 325 2.06 9.53 -13.16
N PRO A 326 2.53 10.78 -13.24
CA PRO A 326 3.46 11.20 -14.27
C PRO A 326 4.82 10.50 -14.09
N ILE A 327 5.40 10.06 -15.21
CA ILE A 327 6.77 9.58 -15.27
C ILE A 327 7.61 10.74 -15.79
N SER A 328 8.44 11.35 -14.93
CA SER A 328 9.37 12.39 -15.35
C SER A 328 10.39 11.80 -16.32
N ALA A 329 10.55 12.45 -17.48
CA ALA A 329 11.70 12.18 -18.33
C ALA A 329 12.97 12.57 -17.56
N ARG A 330 13.89 11.63 -17.43
CA ARG A 330 15.23 11.90 -16.90
C ARG A 330 16.08 12.53 -17.99
#